data_886f4962ba12e37a26cc0be7d817a9cc
#
_entry.id   886f4962ba12e37a26cc0be7d817a9cc
#
_cell.length_a   1.000
_cell.length_b   1.000
_cell.length_c   1.000
_cell.angle_alpha   90.00
_cell.angle_beta   90.00
_cell.angle_gamma   90.00
#
_symmetry.space_group_name_H-M   'P 1'
#
loop_
_entity.id
_entity.type
_entity.pdbx_description
1 polymer ?
#
loop_
_entity_poly.entity_id
_entity_poly.type
_entity_poly.pdbx_seq_one_letter_code
_entity_poly.pdbx_strand_id
1 'polypeptide(L)'
;MANRKRDAGREALAKKGWWQSHKWLWMRRISQLLVIAMFLSGPWFGVWILHGNYSSSLLLDSIPLTDPLITLESLASGYLPAISTLIGAAIVLLVYALLGKRIFCSWVCPVNPVTDAAAWLRRKLDFNQSATIPRYIRYVLLVVILIGSAVTGTLLWEWINPVSLMGRSLIFGFGSGALLLLALFLFDLLVVEYGWCGHLCPLGALYGIAGCKGALMVTAINKQNCTRCMDCFHICPEPQVLRTPVLDKQAPAFISDKDCITCGRCIDVCSEDVFKITLRWSSGAKS
;
A
#
# COMPACT_ATOMS: atom_id res chain seq x y z
N MET A 1 28.85 0.24 -2.84
CA MET A 1 27.45 0.07 -2.33
C MET A 1 26.39 0.29 -3.42
N ALA A 2 26.64 1.10 -4.44
CA ALA A 2 25.69 1.40 -5.54
C ALA A 2 25.22 0.15 -6.31
N ASN A 3 26.11 -0.77 -6.62
CA ASN A 3 25.80 -1.96 -7.42
C ASN A 3 24.84 -2.96 -6.73
N ARG A 4 24.76 -2.94 -5.40
CA ARG A 4 23.93 -3.88 -4.60
C ARG A 4 22.42 -3.65 -4.71
N LYS A 5 21.98 -2.40 -4.85
CA LYS A 5 20.53 -2.09 -5.02
C LYS A 5 20.01 -2.60 -6.37
N ARG A 6 20.83 -2.50 -7.41
CA ARG A 6 20.48 -2.95 -8.77
C ARG A 6 20.40 -4.48 -8.87
N ASP A 7 21.20 -5.17 -8.08
CA ASP A 7 21.35 -6.62 -8.10
C ASP A 7 20.49 -7.35 -7.05
N ALA A 8 19.66 -6.60 -6.29
CA ALA A 8 18.81 -7.16 -5.26
C ALA A 8 17.87 -8.25 -5.84
N GLY A 9 17.92 -9.45 -5.24
CA GLY A 9 17.14 -10.61 -5.66
C GLY A 9 17.79 -11.52 -6.71
N ARG A 10 18.99 -11.22 -7.23
CA ARG A 10 19.69 -12.10 -8.18
C ARG A 10 19.98 -13.49 -7.60
N GLU A 11 20.38 -13.57 -6.35
CA GLU A 11 20.62 -14.85 -5.68
C GLU A 11 19.32 -15.65 -5.50
N ALA A 12 18.22 -14.98 -5.17
CA ALA A 12 16.91 -15.61 -5.08
C ALA A 12 16.46 -16.15 -6.45
N LEU A 13 16.68 -15.38 -7.52
CA LEU A 13 16.38 -15.79 -8.89
C LEU A 13 17.19 -17.04 -9.28
N ALA A 14 18.47 -17.08 -8.94
CA ALA A 14 19.34 -18.22 -9.24
C ALA A 14 18.97 -19.49 -8.45
N LYS A 15 18.59 -19.34 -7.15
CA LYS A 15 18.26 -20.48 -6.28
C LYS A 15 16.82 -20.99 -6.45
N LYS A 16 15.85 -20.10 -6.56
CA LYS A 16 14.40 -20.43 -6.55
C LYS A 16 13.78 -20.49 -7.93
N GLY A 17 14.45 -19.94 -8.95
CA GLY A 17 13.88 -19.74 -10.27
C GLY A 17 12.95 -18.53 -10.37
N TRP A 18 12.56 -18.19 -11.59
CA TRP A 18 11.85 -16.96 -11.92
C TRP A 18 10.45 -16.87 -11.25
N TRP A 19 9.66 -17.95 -11.28
CA TRP A 19 8.31 -17.97 -10.75
C TRP A 19 8.25 -17.74 -9.24
N GLN A 20 9.10 -18.42 -8.48
CA GLN A 20 9.10 -18.32 -7.03
C GLN A 20 9.64 -16.96 -6.55
N SER A 21 10.61 -16.40 -7.28
CA SER A 21 11.18 -15.08 -6.97
C SER A 21 10.27 -13.90 -7.32
N HIS A 22 9.19 -14.13 -8.06
CA HIS A 22 8.24 -13.09 -8.47
C HIS A 22 6.79 -13.43 -8.11
N LYS A 23 6.56 -14.47 -7.31
CA LYS A 23 5.24 -14.96 -6.96
C LYS A 23 4.35 -13.88 -6.34
N TRP A 24 4.85 -13.20 -5.32
CA TRP A 24 4.10 -12.15 -4.62
C TRP A 24 3.94 -10.90 -5.48
N LEU A 25 4.89 -10.60 -6.34
CA LEU A 25 4.75 -9.53 -7.33
C LEU A 25 3.56 -9.81 -8.25
N TRP A 26 3.50 -10.99 -8.86
CA TRP A 26 2.41 -11.35 -9.77
C TRP A 26 1.06 -11.39 -9.06
N MET A 27 0.98 -12.00 -7.89
CA MET A 27 -0.27 -12.04 -7.12
C MET A 27 -0.82 -10.63 -6.85
N ARG A 28 0.04 -9.68 -6.46
CA ARG A 28 -0.36 -8.27 -6.25
C ARG A 28 -0.84 -7.61 -7.54
N ARG A 29 -0.12 -7.81 -8.65
CA ARG A 29 -0.52 -7.22 -9.95
C ARG A 29 -1.84 -7.78 -10.43
N ILE A 30 -2.04 -9.08 -10.32
CA ILE A 30 -3.30 -9.72 -10.67
C ILE A 30 -4.43 -9.18 -9.80
N SER A 31 -4.25 -9.06 -8.48
CA SER A 31 -5.26 -8.50 -7.57
C SER A 31 -5.62 -7.05 -7.95
N GLN A 32 -4.62 -6.19 -8.19
CA GLN A 32 -4.83 -4.80 -8.59
C GLN A 32 -5.54 -4.68 -9.94
N LEU A 33 -5.14 -5.48 -10.94
CA LEU A 33 -5.78 -5.50 -12.25
C LEU A 33 -7.20 -6.05 -12.18
N LEU A 34 -7.45 -7.06 -11.35
CA LEU A 34 -8.79 -7.60 -11.11
C LEU A 34 -9.74 -6.52 -10.55
N VAL A 35 -9.30 -5.77 -9.54
CA VAL A 35 -10.12 -4.69 -8.96
C VAL A 35 -10.40 -3.61 -10.01
N ILE A 36 -9.39 -3.20 -10.80
CA ILE A 36 -9.60 -2.25 -11.90
C ILE A 36 -10.58 -2.81 -12.93
N ALA A 37 -10.42 -4.08 -13.33
CA ALA A 37 -11.32 -4.73 -14.29
C ALA A 37 -12.76 -4.80 -13.78
N MET A 38 -12.97 -5.02 -12.47
CA MET A 38 -14.31 -5.00 -11.87
C MET A 38 -14.98 -3.61 -11.96
N PHE A 39 -14.22 -2.52 -11.83
CA PHE A 39 -14.72 -1.16 -12.04
C PHE A 39 -14.99 -0.85 -13.52
N LEU A 40 -14.18 -1.37 -14.43
CA LEU A 40 -14.30 -1.13 -15.86
C LEU A 40 -15.35 -2.04 -16.54
N SER A 41 -15.76 -3.12 -15.89
CA SER A 41 -16.73 -4.08 -16.45
C SER A 41 -18.09 -3.42 -16.76
N GLY A 42 -18.54 -2.48 -15.92
CA GLY A 42 -19.76 -1.73 -16.15
C GLY A 42 -19.71 -0.85 -17.41
N PRO A 43 -18.80 0.14 -17.49
CA PRO A 43 -18.70 1.06 -18.63
C PRO A 43 -18.39 0.36 -19.97
N TRP A 44 -17.64 -0.74 -19.96
CA TRP A 44 -17.18 -1.39 -21.20
C TRP A 44 -18.04 -2.56 -21.64
N PHE A 45 -18.58 -3.33 -20.70
CA PHE A 45 -19.33 -4.56 -21.01
C PHE A 45 -20.79 -4.52 -20.53
N GLY A 46 -21.22 -3.45 -19.86
CA GLY A 46 -22.59 -3.34 -19.33
C GLY A 46 -22.87 -4.23 -18.10
N VAL A 47 -21.86 -4.93 -17.59
CA VAL A 47 -22.00 -5.79 -16.40
C VAL A 47 -21.42 -5.07 -15.19
N TRP A 48 -22.28 -4.58 -14.32
CA TRP A 48 -21.89 -3.81 -13.14
C TRP A 48 -21.58 -4.71 -11.95
N ILE A 49 -20.30 -5.11 -11.80
CA ILE A 49 -19.82 -5.85 -10.62
C ILE A 49 -19.54 -4.86 -9.48
N LEU A 50 -18.83 -3.78 -9.80
CA LEU A 50 -18.60 -2.64 -8.91
C LEU A 50 -19.18 -1.38 -9.58
N HIS A 51 -20.24 -0.84 -9.02
CA HIS A 51 -20.89 0.37 -9.49
C HIS A 51 -20.34 1.58 -8.73
N GLY A 52 -19.71 2.53 -9.42
CA GLY A 52 -19.14 3.72 -8.80
C GLY A 52 -17.64 3.87 -9.05
N ASN A 53 -16.91 4.33 -8.04
CA ASN A 53 -15.47 4.57 -8.10
C ASN A 53 -14.79 4.12 -6.79
N TYR A 54 -13.47 4.35 -6.68
CA TYR A 54 -12.70 4.00 -5.47
C TYR A 54 -13.09 4.78 -4.22
N SER A 55 -13.77 5.93 -4.36
CA SER A 55 -14.24 6.74 -3.21
C SER A 55 -15.55 6.22 -2.65
N SER A 56 -16.46 5.78 -3.54
CA SER A 56 -17.75 5.21 -3.16
C SER A 56 -18.22 4.27 -4.25
N SER A 57 -18.51 3.04 -3.89
CA SER A 57 -19.00 2.01 -4.81
C SER A 57 -20.02 1.09 -4.15
N LEU A 58 -20.82 0.44 -5.00
CA LEU A 58 -21.74 -0.62 -4.61
C LEU A 58 -21.26 -1.94 -5.24
N LEU A 59 -21.03 -2.93 -4.43
CA LEU A 59 -20.71 -4.27 -4.88
C LEU A 59 -22.02 -5.01 -5.14
N LEU A 60 -22.23 -5.43 -6.40
CA LEU A 60 -23.45 -6.11 -6.86
C LEU A 60 -24.74 -5.35 -6.47
N ASP A 61 -24.70 -4.00 -6.57
CA ASP A 61 -25.78 -3.07 -6.21
C ASP A 61 -26.37 -3.23 -4.80
N SER A 62 -25.72 -3.97 -3.93
CA SER A 62 -26.23 -4.32 -2.60
C SER A 62 -25.30 -3.87 -1.46
N ILE A 63 -24.00 -4.11 -1.58
CA ILE A 63 -23.04 -3.85 -0.49
C ILE A 63 -22.32 -2.53 -0.76
N PRO A 64 -22.54 -1.49 0.07
CA PRO A 64 -21.83 -0.23 -0.06
C PRO A 64 -20.36 -0.42 0.36
N LEU A 65 -19.45 0.14 -0.41
CA LEU A 65 -18.02 0.22 -0.11
C LEU A 65 -17.58 1.67 -0.28
N THR A 66 -17.13 2.29 0.79
CA THR A 66 -16.77 3.71 0.79
C THR A 66 -15.39 3.90 1.40
N ASP A 67 -14.63 4.86 0.87
CA ASP A 67 -13.35 5.26 1.45
C ASP A 67 -13.55 5.80 2.87
N PRO A 68 -12.96 5.16 3.89
CA PRO A 68 -13.15 5.58 5.28
C PRO A 68 -12.55 6.97 5.57
N LEU A 69 -11.53 7.40 4.82
CA LEU A 69 -10.95 8.74 5.02
C LEU A 69 -11.90 9.83 4.54
N ILE A 70 -12.52 9.66 3.37
CA ILE A 70 -13.53 10.62 2.84
C ILE A 70 -14.74 10.69 3.78
N THR A 71 -15.15 9.55 4.32
CA THR A 71 -16.25 9.51 5.30
C THR A 71 -15.88 10.26 6.58
N LEU A 72 -14.66 10.10 7.10
CA LEU A 72 -14.16 10.86 8.25
C LEU A 72 -14.08 12.36 7.97
N GLU A 73 -13.65 12.76 6.77
CA GLU A 73 -13.67 14.17 6.36
C GLU A 73 -15.07 14.75 6.31
N SER A 74 -16.03 14.00 5.74
CA SER A 74 -17.43 14.44 5.69
C SER A 74 -17.99 14.68 7.09
N LEU A 75 -17.70 13.79 8.03
CA LEU A 75 -18.09 13.97 9.44
C LEU A 75 -17.37 15.17 10.08
N ALA A 76 -16.07 15.34 9.80
CA ALA A 76 -15.30 16.47 10.33
C ALA A 76 -15.78 17.82 9.78
N SER A 77 -16.21 17.89 8.52
CA SER A 77 -16.76 19.09 7.89
C SER A 77 -18.21 19.41 8.32
N GLY A 78 -18.78 18.60 9.22
CA GLY A 78 -20.14 18.83 9.76
C GLY A 78 -21.27 18.26 8.91
N TYR A 79 -20.97 17.58 7.81
CA TYR A 79 -21.97 16.91 6.99
C TYR A 79 -22.17 15.47 7.46
N LEU A 80 -23.41 15.11 7.73
CA LEU A 80 -23.78 13.73 8.03
C LEU A 80 -24.00 12.98 6.70
N PRO A 81 -23.09 12.07 6.32
CA PRO A 81 -23.26 11.28 5.12
C PRO A 81 -24.44 10.30 5.27
N ALA A 82 -24.95 9.80 4.14
CA ALA A 82 -26.02 8.80 4.16
C ALA A 82 -25.60 7.56 4.98
N ILE A 83 -26.56 6.89 5.59
CA ILE A 83 -26.31 5.70 6.43
C ILE A 83 -25.59 4.62 5.63
N SER A 84 -25.90 4.45 4.35
CA SER A 84 -25.20 3.53 3.45
C SER A 84 -23.71 3.85 3.32
N THR A 85 -23.33 5.12 3.27
CA THR A 85 -21.93 5.57 3.24
C THR A 85 -21.20 5.23 4.53
N LEU A 86 -21.83 5.43 5.68
CA LEU A 86 -21.27 5.08 6.99
C LEU A 86 -21.06 3.56 7.11
N ILE A 87 -22.07 2.77 6.72
CA ILE A 87 -21.98 1.31 6.70
C ILE A 87 -20.85 0.86 5.77
N GLY A 88 -20.77 1.44 4.57
CA GLY A 88 -19.71 1.11 3.60
C GLY A 88 -18.32 1.39 4.12
N ALA A 89 -18.10 2.55 4.74
CA ALA A 89 -16.83 2.91 5.36
C ALA A 89 -16.49 1.99 6.55
N ALA A 90 -17.47 1.63 7.36
CA ALA A 90 -17.31 0.71 8.48
C ALA A 90 -16.92 -0.69 8.00
N ILE A 91 -17.56 -1.21 6.94
CA ILE A 91 -17.24 -2.51 6.33
C ILE A 91 -15.79 -2.50 5.83
N VAL A 92 -15.41 -1.49 5.04
CA VAL A 92 -14.05 -1.38 4.48
C VAL A 92 -13.02 -1.29 5.60
N LEU A 93 -13.24 -0.42 6.59
CA LEU A 93 -12.33 -0.24 7.71
C LEU A 93 -12.19 -1.52 8.53
N LEU A 94 -13.30 -2.22 8.83
CA LEU A 94 -13.31 -3.47 9.58
C LEU A 94 -12.57 -4.58 8.83
N VAL A 95 -12.83 -4.76 7.55
CA VAL A 95 -12.17 -5.77 6.71
C VAL A 95 -10.65 -5.56 6.73
N TYR A 96 -10.18 -4.33 6.50
CA TYR A 96 -8.74 -4.06 6.50
C TYR A 96 -8.13 -4.04 7.91
N ALA A 97 -8.87 -3.68 8.94
CA ALA A 97 -8.44 -3.82 10.33
C ALA A 97 -8.24 -5.30 10.72
N LEU A 98 -9.13 -6.18 10.27
CA LEU A 98 -9.03 -7.63 10.50
C LEU A 98 -7.93 -8.29 9.67
N LEU A 99 -7.84 -7.96 8.38
CA LEU A 99 -6.78 -8.48 7.51
C LEU A 99 -5.40 -8.03 7.99
N GLY A 100 -5.24 -6.75 8.27
CA GLY A 100 -4.06 -6.20 8.93
C GLY A 100 -3.36 -5.09 8.20
N LYS A 101 -2.82 -4.18 8.97
CA LYS A 101 -1.88 -3.12 8.58
C LYS A 101 -2.32 -2.38 7.30
N ARG A 102 -1.40 -2.17 6.37
CA ARG A 102 -1.63 -1.42 5.13
C ARG A 102 -1.81 -2.33 3.91
N ILE A 103 -2.54 -3.44 4.07
CA ILE A 103 -2.76 -4.43 2.97
C ILE A 103 -3.44 -3.77 1.77
N PHE A 104 -4.43 -2.89 1.97
CA PHE A 104 -5.05 -2.12 0.89
C PHE A 104 -4.00 -1.49 -0.05
N CYS A 105 -2.95 -0.87 0.52
CA CYS A 105 -1.93 -0.15 -0.26
C CYS A 105 -1.16 -1.05 -1.24
N SER A 106 -0.97 -2.32 -0.93
CA SER A 106 -0.20 -3.23 -1.78
C SER A 106 -1.04 -4.12 -2.68
N TRP A 107 -2.31 -4.39 -2.33
CA TRP A 107 -3.14 -5.37 -3.04
C TRP A 107 -4.30 -4.79 -3.83
N VAL A 108 -4.77 -3.60 -3.44
CA VAL A 108 -5.97 -2.98 -4.04
C VAL A 108 -5.65 -1.63 -4.67
N CYS A 109 -4.82 -0.83 -4.02
CA CYS A 109 -4.54 0.55 -4.46
C CYS A 109 -3.93 0.60 -5.87
N PRO A 110 -4.55 1.30 -6.82
CA PRO A 110 -4.08 1.39 -8.19
C PRO A 110 -2.86 2.30 -8.35
N VAL A 111 -2.53 3.12 -7.36
CA VAL A 111 -1.34 4.00 -7.37
C VAL A 111 -0.06 3.19 -7.07
N ASN A 112 -0.16 2.05 -6.38
CA ASN A 112 1.01 1.23 -6.04
C ASN A 112 1.81 0.74 -7.25
N PRO A 113 1.22 0.30 -8.39
CA PRO A 113 1.97 -0.01 -9.60
C PRO A 113 2.82 1.16 -10.13
N VAL A 114 2.30 2.38 -10.04
CA VAL A 114 2.99 3.59 -10.51
C VAL A 114 4.22 3.88 -9.66
N THR A 115 4.07 3.84 -8.33
CA THR A 115 5.20 4.04 -7.40
C THR A 115 6.22 2.90 -7.48
N ASP A 116 5.78 1.66 -7.73
CA ASP A 116 6.66 0.53 -7.96
C ASP A 116 7.45 0.66 -9.27
N ALA A 117 6.82 1.14 -10.33
CA ALA A 117 7.48 1.40 -11.61
C ALA A 117 8.55 2.50 -11.47
N ALA A 118 8.23 3.59 -10.74
CA ALA A 118 9.19 4.65 -10.43
C ALA A 118 10.39 4.11 -9.64
N ALA A 119 10.16 3.34 -8.59
CA ALA A 119 11.22 2.73 -7.78
C ALA A 119 12.06 1.72 -8.59
N TRP A 120 11.43 0.92 -9.45
CA TRP A 120 12.15 0.02 -10.36
C TRP A 120 13.04 0.77 -11.34
N LEU A 121 12.50 1.83 -11.98
CA LEU A 121 13.26 2.66 -12.92
C LEU A 121 14.41 3.38 -12.21
N ARG A 122 14.18 3.90 -10.99
CA ARG A 122 15.19 4.51 -10.14
C ARG A 122 16.38 3.58 -9.87
N ARG A 123 16.09 2.32 -9.51
CA ARG A 123 17.14 1.30 -9.33
C ARG A 123 17.87 0.96 -10.62
N LYS A 124 17.15 0.92 -11.76
CA LYS A 124 17.76 0.64 -13.08
C LYS A 124 18.66 1.77 -13.56
N LEU A 125 18.28 3.03 -13.28
CA LEU A 125 19.06 4.23 -13.62
C LEU A 125 20.15 4.56 -12.58
N ASP A 126 20.26 3.77 -11.51
CA ASP A 126 21.22 3.94 -10.41
C ASP A 126 21.13 5.30 -9.69
N PHE A 127 19.91 5.84 -9.60
CA PHE A 127 19.64 7.05 -8.81
C PHE A 127 19.71 6.73 -7.32
N ASN A 128 20.87 6.94 -6.71
CA ASN A 128 21.14 6.65 -5.30
C ASN A 128 20.79 7.81 -4.34
N GLN A 129 20.68 9.02 -4.87
CA GLN A 129 20.30 10.19 -4.07
C GLN A 129 18.80 10.17 -3.80
N SER A 130 18.41 10.19 -2.55
CA SER A 130 17.02 10.30 -2.12
C SER A 130 16.94 11.35 -1.02
N ALA A 131 16.06 12.31 -1.18
CA ALA A 131 15.75 13.25 -0.11
C ALA A 131 15.18 12.49 1.09
N THR A 132 15.50 12.93 2.29
CA THR A 132 15.01 12.33 3.52
C THR A 132 13.76 13.07 3.99
N ILE A 133 12.59 12.48 3.75
CA ILE A 133 11.33 12.97 4.29
C ILE A 133 10.98 12.11 5.52
N PRO A 134 10.71 12.73 6.68
CA PRO A 134 10.30 11.98 7.87
C PRO A 134 8.96 11.29 7.65
N ARG A 135 8.85 10.02 8.04
CA ARG A 135 7.63 9.21 7.82
C ARG A 135 6.44 9.62 8.67
N TYR A 136 6.66 10.34 9.77
CA TYR A 136 5.56 10.86 10.57
C TYR A 136 4.73 11.92 9.84
N ILE A 137 5.25 12.52 8.76
CA ILE A 137 4.55 13.55 7.96
C ILE A 137 3.19 13.05 7.46
N ARG A 138 3.06 11.77 7.07
CA ARG A 138 1.77 11.20 6.66
C ARG A 138 0.70 11.26 7.76
N TYR A 139 1.10 11.13 9.04
CA TYR A 139 0.20 11.27 10.19
C TYR A 139 -0.15 12.73 10.44
N VAL A 140 0.82 13.62 10.27
CA VAL A 140 0.57 15.07 10.32
C VAL A 140 -0.39 15.49 9.22
N LEU A 141 -0.16 15.02 7.98
CA LEU A 141 -1.06 15.28 6.85
C LEU A 141 -2.47 14.75 7.09
N LEU A 142 -2.61 13.57 7.68
CA LEU A 142 -3.92 13.03 8.06
C LEU A 142 -4.67 13.98 9.01
N VAL A 143 -3.98 14.48 10.03
CA VAL A 143 -4.56 15.42 11.01
C VAL A 143 -4.87 16.77 10.35
N VAL A 144 -3.93 17.29 9.53
CA VAL A 144 -4.10 18.58 8.83
C VAL A 144 -5.29 18.53 7.87
N ILE A 145 -5.48 17.43 7.14
CA ILE A 145 -6.61 17.25 6.23
C ILE A 145 -7.92 17.24 7.02
N LEU A 146 -8.01 16.48 8.11
CA LEU A 146 -9.23 16.42 8.92
C LEU A 146 -9.58 17.77 9.57
N ILE A 147 -8.59 18.48 10.13
CA ILE A 147 -8.80 19.83 10.70
C ILE A 147 -9.13 20.82 9.59
N GLY A 148 -8.42 20.78 8.47
CA GLY A 148 -8.69 21.64 7.33
C GLY A 148 -10.09 21.46 6.78
N SER A 149 -10.56 20.21 6.65
CA SER A 149 -11.94 19.92 6.22
C SER A 149 -12.97 20.43 7.24
N ALA A 150 -12.70 20.31 8.54
CA ALA A 150 -13.56 20.84 9.59
C ALA A 150 -13.67 22.37 9.55
N VAL A 151 -12.57 23.08 9.23
CA VAL A 151 -12.54 24.56 9.16
C VAL A 151 -13.16 25.08 7.88
N THR A 152 -12.87 24.42 6.74
CA THR A 152 -13.31 24.88 5.41
C THR A 152 -14.70 24.39 5.03
N GLY A 153 -15.20 23.35 5.69
CA GLY A 153 -16.47 22.69 5.32
C GLY A 153 -16.38 21.95 3.96
N THR A 154 -15.18 21.62 3.48
CA THR A 154 -14.97 20.96 2.17
C THR A 154 -14.14 19.70 2.31
N LEU A 155 -14.28 18.77 1.36
CA LEU A 155 -13.50 17.52 1.33
C LEU A 155 -12.14 17.77 0.68
N LEU A 156 -11.12 18.13 1.47
CA LEU A 156 -9.78 18.47 0.97
C LEU A 156 -9.06 17.28 0.35
N TRP A 157 -9.23 16.09 0.95
CA TRP A 157 -8.59 14.88 0.45
C TRP A 157 -9.08 14.48 -0.94
N GLU A 158 -10.37 14.63 -1.24
CA GLU A 158 -10.93 14.26 -2.54
C GLU A 158 -10.28 15.03 -3.70
N TRP A 159 -9.85 16.28 -3.47
CA TRP A 159 -9.18 17.10 -4.47
C TRP A 159 -7.78 16.59 -4.85
N ILE A 160 -7.07 15.99 -3.91
CA ILE A 160 -5.69 15.52 -4.08
C ILE A 160 -5.55 14.01 -4.05
N ASN A 161 -6.64 13.27 -3.91
CA ASN A 161 -6.66 11.81 -3.79
C ASN A 161 -6.28 11.15 -5.13
N PRO A 162 -5.06 10.62 -5.29
CA PRO A 162 -4.64 10.02 -6.54
C PRO A 162 -5.37 8.72 -6.87
N VAL A 163 -5.93 8.05 -5.87
CA VAL A 163 -6.71 6.81 -6.04
C VAL A 163 -8.03 7.13 -6.75
N SER A 164 -8.75 8.16 -6.26
CA SER A 164 -9.99 8.64 -6.86
C SER A 164 -9.76 9.22 -8.25
N LEU A 165 -8.75 10.08 -8.39
CA LEU A 165 -8.42 10.72 -9.66
C LEU A 165 -7.97 9.71 -10.72
N MET A 166 -7.22 8.68 -10.35
CA MET A 166 -6.86 7.59 -11.26
C MET A 166 -8.09 6.79 -11.70
N GLY A 167 -8.98 6.46 -10.77
CA GLY A 167 -10.23 5.76 -11.09
C GLY A 167 -11.08 6.55 -12.09
N ARG A 168 -11.24 7.87 -11.85
CA ARG A 168 -11.96 8.76 -12.79
C ARG A 168 -11.28 8.83 -14.16
N SER A 169 -9.96 8.93 -14.21
CA SER A 169 -9.22 8.97 -15.48
C SER A 169 -9.34 7.67 -16.29
N LEU A 170 -9.45 6.52 -15.63
CA LEU A 170 -9.67 5.23 -16.30
C LEU A 170 -11.09 5.09 -16.87
N ILE A 171 -12.09 5.66 -16.20
CA ILE A 171 -13.49 5.58 -16.61
C ILE A 171 -13.84 6.64 -17.67
N PHE A 172 -13.44 7.89 -17.45
CA PHE A 172 -13.83 9.05 -18.26
C PHE A 172 -12.76 9.53 -19.26
N GLY A 173 -11.60 8.87 -19.30
CA GLY A 173 -10.48 9.22 -20.17
C GLY A 173 -9.41 10.09 -19.48
N PHE A 174 -8.31 10.30 -20.21
CA PHE A 174 -7.13 11.02 -19.72
C PHE A 174 -7.46 12.50 -19.45
N GLY A 175 -7.40 12.89 -18.17
CA GLY A 175 -7.61 14.25 -17.70
C GLY A 175 -6.59 14.65 -16.63
N SER A 176 -7.00 15.53 -15.70
CA SER A 176 -6.16 16.02 -14.59
C SER A 176 -5.55 14.89 -13.73
N GLY A 177 -6.23 13.74 -13.64
CA GLY A 177 -5.71 12.58 -12.94
C GLY A 177 -4.45 11.98 -13.55
N ALA A 178 -4.32 11.99 -14.88
CA ALA A 178 -3.10 11.51 -15.54
C ALA A 178 -1.91 12.41 -15.26
N LEU A 179 -2.11 13.74 -15.22
CA LEU A 179 -1.07 14.70 -14.83
C LEU A 179 -0.61 14.50 -13.39
N LEU A 180 -1.54 14.27 -12.47
CA LEU A 180 -1.20 13.99 -11.07
C LEU A 180 -0.41 12.67 -10.95
N LEU A 181 -0.81 11.63 -11.66
CA LEU A 181 -0.07 10.35 -11.66
C LEU A 181 1.34 10.50 -12.24
N LEU A 182 1.49 11.29 -13.30
CA LEU A 182 2.81 11.62 -13.86
C LEU A 182 3.64 12.41 -12.85
N ALA A 183 3.05 13.40 -12.19
CA ALA A 183 3.74 14.18 -11.15
C ALA A 183 4.18 13.27 -9.97
N LEU A 184 3.33 12.35 -9.52
CA LEU A 184 3.67 11.36 -8.49
C LEU A 184 4.77 10.40 -8.95
N PHE A 185 4.70 9.92 -10.19
CA PHE A 185 5.75 9.09 -10.77
C PHE A 185 7.10 9.81 -10.81
N LEU A 186 7.12 11.06 -11.28
CA LEU A 186 8.33 11.89 -11.33
C LEU A 186 8.85 12.23 -9.93
N PHE A 187 7.97 12.51 -8.99
CA PHE A 187 8.33 12.74 -7.59
C PHE A 187 9.00 11.51 -6.96
N ASP A 188 8.41 10.32 -7.13
CA ASP A 188 8.98 9.07 -6.62
C ASP A 188 10.27 8.69 -7.37
N LEU A 189 10.38 9.02 -8.66
CA LEU A 189 11.56 8.74 -9.47
C LEU A 189 12.73 9.67 -9.11
N LEU A 190 12.50 10.98 -9.00
CA LEU A 190 13.56 11.98 -8.93
C LEU A 190 13.88 12.41 -7.50
N VAL A 191 12.87 12.51 -6.62
CA VAL A 191 13.03 13.14 -5.30
C VAL A 191 13.19 12.09 -4.19
N VAL A 192 12.17 11.23 -3.97
CA VAL A 192 12.15 10.28 -2.85
C VAL A 192 11.64 8.92 -3.29
N GLU A 193 12.43 7.87 -3.07
CA GLU A 193 11.99 6.49 -3.35
C GLU A 193 10.74 6.15 -2.50
N TYR A 194 9.63 5.78 -3.14
CA TYR A 194 8.31 5.58 -2.50
C TYR A 194 7.80 6.79 -1.70
N GLY A 195 8.12 8.02 -2.17
CA GLY A 195 7.83 9.26 -1.45
C GLY A 195 6.35 9.43 -1.13
N TRP A 196 5.46 9.19 -2.11
CA TRP A 196 4.03 9.28 -1.89
C TRP A 196 3.54 8.21 -0.90
N CYS A 197 3.71 6.94 -1.25
CA CYS A 197 3.16 5.83 -0.46
C CYS A 197 3.82 5.68 0.92
N GLY A 198 5.11 5.96 1.02
CA GLY A 198 5.90 5.80 2.25
C GLY A 198 5.87 7.00 3.18
N HIS A 199 5.64 8.22 2.66
CA HIS A 199 5.87 9.43 3.45
C HIS A 199 4.68 10.41 3.48
N LEU A 200 3.88 10.50 2.40
CA LEU A 200 2.86 11.55 2.26
C LEU A 200 1.42 11.05 2.36
N CYS A 201 1.12 9.80 1.96
CA CYS A 201 -0.25 9.32 1.83
C CYS A 201 -0.99 9.20 3.18
N PRO A 202 -2.00 10.04 3.47
CA PRO A 202 -2.77 10.02 4.72
C PRO A 202 -3.68 8.79 4.82
N LEU A 203 -4.19 8.28 3.69
CA LEU A 203 -4.97 7.05 3.65
C LEU A 203 -4.13 5.85 4.12
N GLY A 204 -2.83 5.80 3.73
CA GLY A 204 -1.90 4.81 4.24
C GLY A 204 -1.66 4.91 5.74
N ALA A 205 -1.67 6.12 6.31
CA ALA A 205 -1.59 6.33 7.75
C ALA A 205 -2.83 5.77 8.47
N LEU A 206 -4.03 6.07 7.95
CA LEU A 206 -5.29 5.59 8.50
C LEU A 206 -5.35 4.06 8.54
N TYR A 207 -5.06 3.38 7.42
CA TYR A 207 -5.04 1.91 7.38
C TYR A 207 -3.94 1.31 8.27
N GLY A 208 -2.79 1.98 8.40
CA GLY A 208 -1.73 1.55 9.31
C GLY A 208 -2.17 1.56 10.78
N ILE A 209 -2.92 2.58 11.19
CA ILE A 209 -3.48 2.69 12.54
C ILE A 209 -4.57 1.64 12.75
N ALA A 210 -5.55 1.58 11.85
CA ALA A 210 -6.69 0.67 11.97
C ALA A 210 -6.26 -0.81 11.95
N GLY A 211 -5.32 -1.18 11.07
CA GLY A 211 -4.89 -2.56 10.86
C GLY A 211 -3.70 -2.99 11.72
N CYS A 212 -3.28 -2.23 12.74
CA CYS A 212 -2.07 -2.53 13.52
C CYS A 212 -2.12 -3.90 14.24
N LYS A 213 -3.32 -4.36 14.62
CA LYS A 213 -3.58 -5.64 15.28
C LYS A 213 -4.11 -6.73 14.34
N GLY A 214 -4.11 -6.52 13.04
CA GLY A 214 -4.69 -7.45 12.07
C GLY A 214 -4.05 -8.83 12.05
N ALA A 215 -4.75 -9.78 11.42
CA ALA A 215 -4.44 -11.21 11.45
C ALA A 215 -3.21 -11.56 10.61
N LEU A 216 -3.02 -10.92 9.46
CA LEU A 216 -1.92 -11.23 8.54
C LEU A 216 -0.65 -10.44 8.88
N MET A 217 0.46 -11.14 8.98
CA MET A 217 1.77 -10.53 9.21
C MET A 217 2.88 -11.27 8.47
N VAL A 218 3.98 -10.57 8.21
CA VAL A 218 5.19 -11.18 7.70
C VAL A 218 6.05 -11.62 8.88
N THR A 219 6.47 -12.88 8.87
CA THR A 219 7.26 -13.50 9.93
C THR A 219 8.54 -14.09 9.36
N ALA A 220 9.67 -13.87 10.03
CA ALA A 220 10.96 -14.47 9.71
C ALA A 220 11.07 -15.83 10.39
N ILE A 221 10.41 -16.86 9.83
CA ILE A 221 10.33 -18.21 10.42
C ILE A 221 11.69 -18.92 10.45
N ASN A 222 12.53 -18.71 9.44
CA ASN A 222 13.86 -19.29 9.30
C ASN A 222 14.95 -18.23 9.57
N LYS A 223 14.80 -17.46 10.65
CA LYS A 223 15.69 -16.35 10.97
C LYS A 223 17.17 -16.76 11.09
N GLN A 224 17.45 -17.98 11.53
CA GLN A 224 18.79 -18.54 11.63
C GLN A 224 19.50 -18.68 10.28
N ASN A 225 18.76 -18.88 9.19
CA ASN A 225 19.31 -19.01 7.84
C ASN A 225 19.64 -17.66 7.21
N CYS A 226 19.36 -16.54 7.89
CA CYS A 226 19.56 -15.22 7.33
C CYS A 226 21.04 -14.89 7.15
N THR A 227 21.51 -14.76 5.89
CA THR A 227 22.88 -14.39 5.51
C THR A 227 23.16 -12.89 5.69
N ARG A 228 22.17 -12.07 6.03
CA ARG A 228 22.24 -10.61 6.11
C ARG A 228 22.70 -9.93 4.80
N CYS A 229 22.29 -10.46 3.67
CA CYS A 229 22.59 -9.88 2.35
C CYS A 229 21.96 -8.48 2.13
N MET A 230 20.95 -8.10 2.92
CA MET A 230 20.24 -6.81 2.89
C MET A 230 19.36 -6.59 1.64
N ASP A 231 19.16 -7.54 0.77
CA ASP A 231 18.32 -7.41 -0.42
C ASP A 231 16.87 -7.07 -0.07
N CYS A 232 16.34 -7.65 1.02
CA CYS A 232 15.00 -7.35 1.51
C CYS A 232 14.84 -5.87 1.92
N PHE A 233 15.90 -5.22 2.43
CA PHE A 233 15.88 -3.79 2.75
C PHE A 233 15.88 -2.92 1.48
N HIS A 234 16.62 -3.33 0.46
CA HIS A 234 16.73 -2.56 -0.79
C HIS A 234 15.44 -2.56 -1.62
N ILE A 235 14.59 -3.57 -1.48
CA ILE A 235 13.32 -3.66 -2.23
C ILE A 235 12.10 -3.21 -1.40
N CYS A 236 12.26 -3.06 -0.09
CA CYS A 236 11.15 -2.72 0.80
C CYS A 236 10.84 -1.22 0.73
N PRO A 237 9.58 -0.82 0.50
CA PRO A 237 9.19 0.59 0.56
C PRO A 237 9.29 1.19 1.98
N GLU A 238 9.27 0.32 3.01
CA GLU A 238 9.36 0.70 4.42
C GLU A 238 10.47 -0.10 5.12
N PRO A 239 11.77 0.12 4.76
CA PRO A 239 12.87 -0.74 5.24
C PRO A 239 13.05 -0.74 6.76
N GLN A 240 12.58 0.29 7.48
CA GLN A 240 12.67 0.34 8.94
C GLN A 240 11.92 -0.82 9.61
N VAL A 241 10.82 -1.32 9.00
CA VAL A 241 10.02 -2.41 9.59
C VAL A 241 10.78 -3.74 9.63
N LEU A 242 11.84 -3.87 8.82
CA LEU A 242 12.69 -5.07 8.76
C LEU A 242 13.84 -5.04 9.77
N ARG A 243 14.13 -3.90 10.39
CA ARG A 243 15.27 -3.78 11.33
C ARG A 243 15.14 -4.75 12.48
N THR A 244 13.99 -4.74 13.15
CA THR A 244 13.73 -5.59 14.32
C THR A 244 13.86 -7.08 14.00
N PRO A 245 13.14 -7.67 13.03
CA PRO A 245 13.20 -9.12 12.81
C PRO A 245 14.51 -9.61 12.17
N VAL A 246 15.28 -8.74 11.49
CA VAL A 246 16.49 -9.15 10.76
C VAL A 246 17.77 -8.86 11.53
N LEU A 247 17.89 -7.67 12.10
CA LEU A 247 19.14 -7.22 12.72
C LEU A 247 19.28 -7.62 14.18
N ASP A 248 18.18 -7.64 14.92
CA ASP A 248 18.18 -8.00 16.34
C ASP A 248 17.84 -9.49 16.50
N LYS A 249 18.81 -10.27 16.98
CA LYS A 249 18.66 -11.72 17.19
C LYS A 249 17.63 -12.07 18.26
N GLN A 250 17.48 -11.24 19.28
CA GLN A 250 16.58 -11.47 20.42
C GLN A 250 15.16 -10.98 20.16
N ALA A 251 14.96 -10.13 19.16
CA ALA A 251 13.67 -9.59 18.83
C ALA A 251 12.70 -10.63 18.24
N PRO A 252 11.39 -10.40 18.38
CA PRO A 252 10.37 -11.25 17.79
C PRO A 252 10.62 -11.48 16.29
N ALA A 253 10.38 -12.68 15.81
CA ALA A 253 10.56 -13.03 14.41
C ALA A 253 9.52 -12.38 13.49
N PHE A 254 8.44 -11.83 14.01
CA PHE A 254 7.38 -11.19 13.23
C PHE A 254 7.56 -9.68 13.12
N ILE A 255 7.10 -9.13 12.00
CA ILE A 255 7.07 -7.67 11.79
C ILE A 255 5.84 -7.11 12.49
N SER A 256 6.03 -6.47 13.66
CA SER A 256 4.95 -5.83 14.43
C SER A 256 4.58 -4.44 13.93
N ASP A 257 5.51 -3.76 13.25
CA ASP A 257 5.35 -2.37 12.84
C ASP A 257 4.12 -2.17 11.94
N LYS A 258 3.31 -1.15 12.28
CA LYS A 258 2.08 -0.77 11.56
C LYS A 258 2.32 -0.30 10.13
N ASP A 259 3.55 0.08 9.81
CA ASP A 259 3.92 0.60 8.51
C ASP A 259 4.18 -0.49 7.46
N CYS A 260 4.28 -1.76 7.87
CA CYS A 260 4.40 -2.88 6.94
C CYS A 260 3.15 -2.98 6.06
N ILE A 261 3.34 -2.98 4.73
CA ILE A 261 2.24 -3.11 3.75
C ILE A 261 1.92 -4.57 3.38
N THR A 262 2.54 -5.54 4.02
CA THR A 262 2.34 -7.00 3.80
C THR A 262 2.39 -7.39 2.32
N CYS A 263 3.33 -6.81 1.59
CA CYS A 263 3.43 -6.95 0.12
C CYS A 263 4.16 -8.19 -0.38
N GLY A 264 4.88 -8.92 0.50
CA GLY A 264 5.63 -10.12 0.14
C GLY A 264 6.96 -9.91 -0.61
N ARG A 265 7.40 -8.66 -0.88
CA ARG A 265 8.68 -8.40 -1.59
C ARG A 265 9.89 -9.00 -0.88
N CYS A 266 9.93 -8.92 0.45
CA CYS A 266 11.01 -9.54 1.24
C CYS A 266 11.04 -11.07 1.10
N ILE A 267 9.91 -11.70 0.77
CA ILE A 267 9.82 -13.14 0.50
C ILE A 267 10.38 -13.44 -0.90
N ASP A 268 9.97 -12.65 -1.90
CA ASP A 268 10.39 -12.85 -3.29
C ASP A 268 11.92 -12.76 -3.46
N VAL A 269 12.57 -11.78 -2.80
CA VAL A 269 14.02 -11.54 -2.96
C VAL A 269 14.90 -12.33 -1.99
N CYS A 270 14.34 -13.03 -1.03
CA CYS A 270 15.13 -13.79 -0.06
C CYS A 270 15.55 -15.15 -0.62
N SER A 271 16.84 -15.38 -0.82
CA SER A 271 17.40 -16.65 -1.30
C SER A 271 17.26 -17.79 -0.28
N GLU A 272 17.17 -17.48 1.01
CA GLU A 272 17.18 -18.45 2.12
C GLU A 272 15.79 -18.74 2.72
N ASP A 273 14.70 -18.30 2.07
CA ASP A 273 13.32 -18.51 2.53
C ASP A 273 13.06 -18.11 3.99
N VAL A 274 13.70 -17.00 4.40
CA VAL A 274 13.61 -16.52 5.78
C VAL A 274 12.20 -16.09 6.13
N PHE A 275 11.48 -15.44 5.19
CA PHE A 275 10.19 -14.81 5.45
C PHE A 275 9.00 -15.60 4.90
N LYS A 276 7.89 -15.60 5.65
CA LYS A 276 6.57 -16.04 5.17
C LYS A 276 5.47 -15.10 5.68
N ILE A 277 4.34 -15.05 4.96
CA ILE A 277 3.11 -14.46 5.49
C ILE A 277 2.43 -15.53 6.36
N THR A 278 2.15 -15.17 7.60
CA THR A 278 1.56 -16.05 8.61
C THR A 278 0.37 -15.37 9.28
N LEU A 279 -0.48 -16.15 9.90
CA LEU A 279 -1.51 -15.63 10.78
C LEU A 279 -0.90 -15.33 12.16
N ARG A 280 -1.31 -14.22 12.77
CA ARG A 280 -0.82 -13.80 14.10
C ARG A 280 -0.95 -14.90 15.14
N TRP A 281 -2.03 -15.66 15.12
CA TRP A 281 -2.29 -16.73 16.08
C TRP A 281 -1.41 -17.96 15.87
N SER A 282 -1.01 -18.25 14.64
CA SER A 282 -0.14 -19.38 14.31
C SER A 282 1.34 -19.11 14.61
N SER A 283 1.74 -17.85 14.77
CA SER A 283 3.13 -17.45 14.98
C SER A 283 3.53 -17.33 16.46
N GLY A 284 2.63 -17.65 17.40
CA GLY A 284 2.90 -17.52 18.83
C GLY A 284 3.09 -16.07 19.30
N ALA A 285 2.73 -15.11 18.47
CA ALA A 285 2.81 -13.68 18.75
C ALA A 285 1.76 -13.28 19.79
N LYS A 286 2.00 -13.58 21.05
CA LYS A 286 1.28 -12.95 22.17
C LYS A 286 1.71 -11.48 22.23
N SER A 287 0.73 -10.60 22.27
CA SER A 287 0.86 -9.13 22.40
C SER A 287 1.61 -8.74 23.64
#